data_0e8b5aacfee84ca534e0fd6ac5bb8e63
#
_entry.id   0e8b5aacfee84ca534e0fd6ac5bb8e63
#
_cell.length_a   1.000
_cell.length_b   1.000
_cell.length_c   1.000
_cell.angle_alpha   90.00
_cell.angle_beta   90.00
_cell.angle_gamma   90.00
#
_symmetry.space_group_name_H-M   'P 1'
#
loop_
_entity.id
_entity.type
_entity.pdbx_description
1 polymer ?
#
loop_
_entity_poly.entity_id
_entity_poly.type
_entity_poly.pdbx_seq_one_letter_code
_entity_poly.pdbx_strand_id
1 'polypeptide(L)'
;MARALQIRGTFGAGSERSLGCKGAEGVMVGLVVVGLGDVGSSILAGIEAARAHLVHPWGSLVEAGGAGRKPEHGGSQPLRLAAPFANLSDLALGAFELKEDDAYRAALRAGHVSRSLVDELRPQLRHIRAMSGARQAPTRRHLADALAEDLRGFAEHNGCPRGVVVCTVPGLRELSGKPLFSPVDLWDALEASGPEVSPALVYAAAAARAGYGFVAAAPDAALEAPAVAELFGNSDVPFAGVGLLSPDAALREALQQVMDSEALGLVGATSLTTRAEERGARLWGGPDRTEEMGLAAAWAGGSFEISVQMRGQISLHHAARAVDAALLCELAQRAGRSGAQTWMSALFATSPAAASPHDAPAATLRERRERLRAELPVLAAAALASSQAA
;
A
#
# COMPACT_ATOMS: atom_id res chain seq x y z
N MET A 1 17.50 -28.61 -22.78
CA MET A 1 18.28 -28.75 -21.52
C MET A 1 18.74 -27.36 -21.07
N ALA A 2 17.99 -26.70 -20.20
CA ALA A 2 18.31 -25.38 -19.67
C ALA A 2 18.91 -25.57 -18.26
N ARG A 3 20.19 -25.20 -18.10
CA ARG A 3 20.86 -25.17 -16.80
C ARG A 3 20.36 -23.98 -15.99
N ALA A 4 19.72 -24.24 -14.88
CA ALA A 4 19.41 -23.23 -13.88
C ALA A 4 20.72 -22.74 -13.24
N LEU A 5 20.97 -21.45 -13.29
CA LEU A 5 22.07 -20.79 -12.59
C LEU A 5 21.69 -20.68 -11.11
N GLN A 6 22.30 -21.52 -10.28
CA GLN A 6 22.21 -21.38 -8.82
C GLN A 6 23.27 -20.38 -8.34
N ILE A 7 22.83 -19.18 -7.99
CA ILE A 7 23.70 -18.20 -7.32
C ILE A 7 23.72 -18.54 -5.82
N ARG A 8 24.78 -19.20 -5.39
CA ARG A 8 25.12 -19.32 -3.95
C ARG A 8 25.94 -18.09 -3.55
N GLY A 9 25.33 -17.12 -2.91
CA GLY A 9 26.03 -16.02 -2.26
C GLY A 9 26.45 -16.43 -0.85
N THR A 10 27.75 -16.55 -0.61
CA THR A 10 28.33 -16.63 0.73
C THR A 10 28.34 -15.22 1.33
N PHE A 11 27.54 -14.99 2.34
CA PHE A 11 27.53 -13.72 3.09
C PHE A 11 28.58 -13.78 4.20
N GLY A 12 29.63 -12.97 4.05
CA GLY A 12 30.58 -12.69 5.13
C GLY A 12 29.93 -11.80 6.18
N ALA A 13 30.03 -12.20 7.44
CA ALA A 13 29.62 -11.39 8.58
C ALA A 13 30.59 -10.19 8.76
N GLY A 14 30.21 -9.04 8.19
CA GLY A 14 30.85 -7.77 8.46
C GLY A 14 30.01 -7.01 9.49
N SER A 15 30.57 -6.76 10.68
CA SER A 15 29.96 -5.92 11.70
C SER A 15 29.95 -4.46 11.27
N GLU A 16 28.88 -3.99 10.63
CA GLU A 16 28.64 -2.57 10.42
C GLU A 16 27.89 -2.02 11.63
N ARG A 17 28.58 -1.12 12.35
CA ARG A 17 27.95 -0.26 13.37
C ARG A 17 26.94 0.65 12.64
N SER A 18 25.66 0.36 12.76
CA SER A 18 24.62 1.25 12.34
C SER A 18 24.70 2.54 13.16
N LEU A 19 24.96 3.66 12.50
CA LEU A 19 24.62 4.97 13.03
C LEU A 19 23.08 5.08 13.02
N GLY A 20 22.45 4.44 14.02
CA GLY A 20 21.04 4.53 14.22
C GLY A 20 20.65 5.93 14.65
N CYS A 21 19.90 6.63 13.82
CA CYS A 21 18.95 7.60 14.35
C CYS A 21 18.08 6.82 15.33
N LYS A 22 18.14 7.14 16.63
CA LYS A 22 17.25 6.59 17.64
C LYS A 22 15.83 6.91 17.18
N GLY A 23 15.09 5.89 16.72
CA GLY A 23 13.66 6.00 16.53
C GLY A 23 13.03 6.44 17.84
N ALA A 24 11.94 7.19 17.79
CA ALA A 24 11.18 7.57 18.97
C ALA A 24 10.92 6.32 19.81
N GLU A 25 11.47 6.24 21.01
CA GLU A 25 11.43 5.06 21.85
C GLU A 25 9.97 4.71 22.17
N GLY A 26 9.51 3.55 21.70
CA GLY A 26 8.48 2.78 22.39
C GLY A 26 7.01 3.19 22.22
N VAL A 27 6.65 4.09 21.33
CA VAL A 27 5.23 4.42 21.11
C VAL A 27 4.62 3.44 20.13
N MET A 28 3.66 2.62 20.60
CA MET A 28 2.94 1.68 19.77
C MET A 28 2.09 2.39 18.71
N VAL A 29 2.05 1.85 17.52
CA VAL A 29 1.26 2.34 16.38
C VAL A 29 0.31 1.25 15.93
N GLY A 30 -0.98 1.56 15.86
CA GLY A 30 -1.98 0.61 15.35
C GLY A 30 -1.90 0.46 13.84
N LEU A 31 -1.71 -0.75 13.35
CA LEU A 31 -1.84 -1.10 11.93
C LEU A 31 -3.00 -2.09 11.77
N VAL A 32 -4.10 -1.64 11.21
CA VAL A 32 -5.30 -2.45 11.03
C VAL A 32 -5.53 -2.71 9.53
N VAL A 33 -5.51 -3.99 9.15
CA VAL A 33 -5.71 -4.43 7.76
C VAL A 33 -7.16 -4.80 7.55
N VAL A 34 -7.81 -4.21 6.54
CA VAL A 34 -9.17 -4.53 6.13
C VAL A 34 -9.14 -5.48 4.96
N GLY A 35 -9.69 -6.69 5.16
CA GLY A 35 -9.69 -7.78 4.18
C GLY A 35 -8.42 -8.64 4.27
N LEU A 36 -8.58 -9.88 4.75
CA LEU A 36 -7.51 -10.87 4.85
C LEU A 36 -7.43 -11.77 3.60
N GLY A 37 -7.60 -11.16 2.41
CA GLY A 37 -7.30 -11.80 1.14
C GLY A 37 -5.81 -11.91 0.88
N ASP A 38 -5.44 -12.01 -0.40
CA ASP A 38 -4.07 -12.27 -0.86
C ASP A 38 -3.08 -11.19 -0.39
N VAL A 39 -3.44 -9.90 -0.53
CA VAL A 39 -2.59 -8.77 -0.11
C VAL A 39 -2.62 -8.62 1.41
N GLY A 40 -3.80 -8.61 2.04
CA GLY A 40 -3.93 -8.36 3.47
C GLY A 40 -3.24 -9.42 4.34
N SER A 41 -3.42 -10.71 4.01
CA SER A 41 -2.72 -11.78 4.72
C SER A 41 -1.20 -11.74 4.50
N SER A 42 -0.75 -11.32 3.30
CA SER A 42 0.67 -11.15 2.99
C SER A 42 1.30 -9.96 3.73
N ILE A 43 0.54 -8.88 4.00
CA ILE A 43 1.00 -7.77 4.85
C ILE A 43 1.34 -8.28 6.24
N LEU A 44 0.41 -8.97 6.89
CA LEU A 44 0.58 -9.45 8.26
C LEU A 44 1.70 -10.50 8.36
N ALA A 45 1.71 -11.48 7.45
CA ALA A 45 2.76 -12.50 7.42
C ALA A 45 4.14 -11.91 7.11
N GLY A 46 4.21 -10.92 6.21
CA GLY A 46 5.47 -10.26 5.85
C GLY A 46 6.06 -9.44 7.01
N ILE A 47 5.22 -8.72 7.76
CA ILE A 47 5.66 -7.97 8.94
C ILE A 47 6.17 -8.94 10.02
N GLU A 48 5.42 -10.00 10.34
CA GLU A 48 5.83 -10.97 11.36
C GLU A 48 7.08 -11.75 10.95
N ALA A 49 7.24 -12.08 9.66
CA ALA A 49 8.44 -12.72 9.14
C ALA A 49 9.68 -11.82 9.24
N ALA A 50 9.52 -10.52 8.97
CA ALA A 50 10.59 -9.54 9.13
C ALA A 50 10.96 -9.32 10.60
N ARG A 51 9.98 -9.25 11.51
CA ARG A 51 10.18 -9.18 12.98
C ARG A 51 10.95 -10.37 13.52
N ALA A 52 10.61 -11.56 13.04
CA ALA A 52 11.26 -12.80 13.42
C ALA A 52 12.64 -12.99 12.73
N HIS A 53 13.08 -12.04 11.90
CA HIS A 53 14.30 -12.15 11.09
C HIS A 53 14.36 -13.38 10.17
N LEU A 54 13.20 -13.94 9.82
CA LEU A 54 13.10 -15.10 8.91
C LEU A 54 13.25 -14.70 7.45
N VAL A 55 12.91 -13.45 7.13
CA VAL A 55 13.06 -12.89 5.78
C VAL A 55 13.61 -11.48 5.84
N HIS A 56 14.36 -11.10 4.79
CA HIS A 56 14.70 -9.71 4.57
C HIS A 56 13.49 -8.99 3.93
N PRO A 57 13.13 -7.76 4.34
CA PRO A 57 11.94 -7.05 3.83
C PRO A 57 12.12 -6.52 2.40
N TRP A 58 12.54 -7.40 1.47
CA TRP A 58 12.66 -7.06 0.06
C TRP A 58 11.33 -6.56 -0.51
N GLY A 59 11.38 -5.55 -1.36
CA GLY A 59 10.19 -4.92 -1.92
C GLY A 59 9.72 -3.70 -1.13
N SER A 60 10.09 -3.52 0.13
CA SER A 60 9.84 -2.29 0.89
C SER A 60 10.86 -1.21 0.53
N LEU A 61 10.38 -0.01 0.18
CA LEU A 61 11.22 1.16 -0.02
C LEU A 61 11.72 1.73 1.30
N VAL A 62 10.92 1.59 2.36
CA VAL A 62 11.24 2.10 3.70
C VAL A 62 12.34 1.25 4.32
N GLU A 63 12.19 -0.09 4.31
CA GLU A 63 13.07 -1.01 5.04
C GLU A 63 14.30 -1.44 4.24
N ALA A 64 14.13 -1.80 2.97
CA ALA A 64 15.19 -2.40 2.16
C ALA A 64 15.78 -1.45 1.10
N GLY A 65 15.04 -0.43 0.73
CA GLY A 65 15.44 0.43 -0.39
C GLY A 65 15.46 -0.29 -1.73
N GLY A 66 16.30 0.16 -2.64
CA GLY A 66 16.49 -0.49 -3.94
C GLY A 66 17.40 -1.71 -3.83
N ALA A 67 16.94 -2.85 -4.34
CA ALA A 67 17.58 -4.15 -4.20
C ALA A 67 19.06 -4.17 -4.59
N GLY A 68 19.92 -4.42 -3.63
CA GLY A 68 21.20 -5.11 -3.80
C GLY A 68 22.32 -4.37 -4.52
N ARG A 69 22.15 -3.14 -4.98
CA ARG A 69 23.25 -2.34 -5.52
C ARG A 69 23.73 -1.31 -4.50
N LYS A 70 25.04 -1.25 -4.31
CA LYS A 70 25.66 -0.18 -3.56
C LYS A 70 25.24 1.19 -4.14
N PRO A 71 25.10 2.24 -3.32
CA PRO A 71 24.71 3.58 -3.78
C PRO A 71 25.55 4.09 -4.97
N GLU A 72 26.82 3.73 -5.00
CA GLU A 72 27.79 4.01 -6.09
C GLU A 72 27.38 3.39 -7.45
N HIS A 73 26.48 2.43 -7.46
CA HIS A 73 25.96 1.76 -8.67
C HIS A 73 24.48 2.08 -8.93
N GLY A 74 23.96 3.19 -8.40
CA GLY A 74 22.60 3.66 -8.63
C GLY A 74 21.52 2.92 -7.84
N GLY A 75 21.89 2.20 -6.77
CA GLY A 75 20.93 1.63 -5.83
C GLY A 75 20.22 2.72 -5.01
N SER A 76 18.89 2.60 -4.84
CA SER A 76 18.14 3.50 -3.98
C SER A 76 18.36 3.13 -2.52
N GLN A 77 18.78 4.08 -1.70
CA GLN A 77 18.87 3.87 -0.26
C GLN A 77 17.48 3.66 0.37
N PRO A 78 17.38 2.90 1.48
CA PRO A 78 16.16 2.80 2.26
C PRO A 78 15.66 4.19 2.69
N LEU A 79 14.34 4.42 2.58
CA LEU A 79 13.75 5.71 3.00
C LEU A 79 13.91 5.94 4.51
N ARG A 80 14.05 4.87 5.30
CA ARG A 80 14.33 4.92 6.74
C ARG A 80 15.59 5.72 7.10
N LEU A 81 16.55 5.86 6.19
CA LEU A 81 17.72 6.69 6.41
C LEU A 81 17.42 8.21 6.29
N ALA A 82 16.32 8.58 5.67
CA ALA A 82 15.93 9.98 5.45
C ALA A 82 14.92 10.49 6.49
N ALA A 83 14.20 9.62 7.20
CA ALA A 83 13.18 10.02 8.17
C ALA A 83 13.01 8.97 9.29
N PRO A 84 12.56 9.38 10.49
CA PRO A 84 12.38 8.50 11.66
C PRO A 84 11.06 7.74 11.57
N PHE A 85 10.97 6.73 10.73
CA PHE A 85 9.80 5.85 10.63
C PHE A 85 9.60 5.01 11.90
N ALA A 86 8.35 4.64 12.20
CA ALA A 86 8.06 3.63 13.20
C ALA A 86 8.77 2.31 12.84
N ASN A 87 9.25 1.56 13.83
CA ASN A 87 9.83 0.24 13.55
C ASN A 87 8.71 -0.78 13.34
N LEU A 88 8.99 -1.82 12.57
CA LEU A 88 8.00 -2.90 12.43
C LEU A 88 7.66 -3.53 13.79
N SER A 89 8.58 -3.58 14.74
CA SER A 89 8.37 -4.06 16.11
C SER A 89 7.37 -3.23 16.90
N ASP A 90 7.22 -1.96 16.57
CA ASP A 90 6.39 -1.01 17.30
C ASP A 90 4.94 -0.97 16.75
N LEU A 91 4.62 -1.83 15.75
CA LEU A 91 3.28 -1.93 15.18
C LEU A 91 2.42 -2.92 15.98
N ALA A 92 1.27 -2.48 16.50
CA ALA A 92 0.21 -3.39 16.93
C ALA A 92 -0.62 -3.79 15.71
N LEU A 93 -0.68 -5.09 15.42
CA LEU A 93 -1.34 -5.61 14.22
C LEU A 93 -2.76 -6.04 14.52
N GLY A 94 -3.72 -5.52 13.76
CA GLY A 94 -5.12 -5.87 13.79
C GLY A 94 -5.66 -6.13 12.39
N ALA A 95 -6.86 -6.69 12.31
CA ALA A 95 -7.54 -6.90 11.05
C ALA A 95 -9.05 -6.81 11.18
N PHE A 96 -9.72 -6.46 10.06
CA PHE A 96 -11.14 -6.68 9.85
C PHE A 96 -11.34 -7.71 8.74
N GLU A 97 -12.27 -8.65 8.97
CA GLU A 97 -12.64 -9.65 7.95
C GLU A 97 -14.13 -9.99 8.06
N LEU A 98 -14.73 -10.43 6.96
CA LEU A 98 -16.12 -10.88 6.94
C LEU A 98 -16.32 -12.23 7.65
N LYS A 99 -15.28 -13.06 7.64
CA LYS A 99 -15.26 -14.37 8.29
C LYS A 99 -14.54 -14.27 9.61
N GLU A 100 -15.05 -14.93 10.65
CA GLU A 100 -14.32 -15.14 11.89
C GLU A 100 -13.10 -16.03 11.63
N ASP A 101 -11.97 -15.40 11.36
CA ASP A 101 -10.73 -16.06 11.03
C ASP A 101 -9.55 -15.40 11.75
N ASP A 102 -8.44 -16.12 11.88
CA ASP A 102 -7.17 -15.57 12.31
C ASP A 102 -6.24 -15.35 11.09
N ALA A 103 -5.21 -14.54 11.25
CA ALA A 103 -4.28 -14.25 10.17
C ALA A 103 -3.54 -15.52 9.66
N TYR A 104 -3.35 -16.54 10.52
CA TYR A 104 -2.74 -17.81 10.12
C TYR A 104 -3.61 -18.56 9.11
N ARG A 105 -4.91 -18.74 9.43
CA ARG A 105 -5.85 -19.40 8.53
C ARG A 105 -6.04 -18.62 7.24
N ALA A 106 -6.11 -17.29 7.35
CA ALA A 106 -6.20 -16.42 6.20
C ALA A 106 -4.99 -16.56 5.27
N ALA A 107 -3.76 -16.56 5.81
CA ALA A 107 -2.53 -16.74 5.04
C ALA A 107 -2.46 -18.12 4.36
N LEU A 108 -2.88 -19.19 5.05
CA LEU A 108 -2.97 -20.53 4.45
C LEU A 108 -3.98 -20.59 3.30
N ARG A 109 -5.13 -19.93 3.46
CA ARG A 109 -6.18 -19.88 2.43
C ARG A 109 -5.74 -19.09 1.21
N ALA A 110 -5.04 -17.97 1.42
CA ALA A 110 -4.51 -17.13 0.36
C ALA A 110 -3.41 -17.85 -0.45
N GLY A 111 -2.51 -18.58 0.21
CA GLY A 111 -1.51 -19.43 -0.45
C GLY A 111 -0.38 -18.68 -1.16
N HIS A 112 -0.22 -17.38 -0.91
CA HIS A 112 0.83 -16.55 -1.54
C HIS A 112 2.16 -16.57 -0.77
N VAL A 113 2.10 -16.67 0.54
CA VAL A 113 3.27 -16.88 1.38
C VAL A 113 3.53 -18.38 1.47
N SER A 114 4.79 -18.81 1.41
CA SER A 114 5.14 -20.24 1.48
C SER A 114 4.58 -20.87 2.76
N ARG A 115 4.01 -22.07 2.63
CA ARG A 115 3.39 -22.78 3.75
C ARG A 115 4.36 -22.99 4.92
N SER A 116 5.62 -23.32 4.61
CA SER A 116 6.65 -23.50 5.65
C SER A 116 6.84 -22.23 6.50
N LEU A 117 6.88 -21.06 5.86
CA LEU A 117 7.02 -19.79 6.57
C LEU A 117 5.74 -19.46 7.37
N VAL A 118 4.55 -19.69 6.79
CA VAL A 118 3.29 -19.48 7.52
C VAL A 118 3.17 -20.40 8.73
N ASP A 119 3.60 -21.68 8.62
CA ASP A 119 3.60 -22.64 9.72
C ASP A 119 4.61 -22.24 10.82
N GLU A 120 5.75 -21.69 10.47
CA GLU A 120 6.75 -21.17 11.41
C GLU A 120 6.24 -19.96 12.18
N LEU A 121 5.48 -19.07 11.51
CA LEU A 121 4.84 -17.88 12.09
C LEU A 121 3.49 -18.16 12.77
N ARG A 122 3.10 -19.43 12.87
CA ARG A 122 1.78 -19.81 13.39
C ARG A 122 1.41 -19.19 14.75
N PRO A 123 2.31 -19.12 15.76
CA PRO A 123 1.97 -18.51 17.03
C PRO A 123 1.58 -17.02 16.88
N GLN A 124 2.38 -16.26 16.16
CA GLN A 124 2.18 -14.82 15.95
C GLN A 124 0.91 -14.55 15.13
N LEU A 125 0.75 -15.24 13.99
CA LEU A 125 -0.39 -15.05 13.11
C LEU A 125 -1.72 -15.48 13.74
N ARG A 126 -1.75 -16.48 14.60
CA ARG A 126 -2.95 -16.87 15.34
C ARG A 126 -3.37 -15.87 16.41
N HIS A 127 -2.42 -15.08 16.89
CA HIS A 127 -2.72 -14.02 17.85
C HIS A 127 -3.48 -12.85 17.22
N ILE A 128 -3.30 -12.65 15.90
CA ILE A 128 -4.01 -11.62 15.14
C ILE A 128 -5.38 -12.18 14.73
N ARG A 129 -6.39 -11.97 15.58
CA ARG A 129 -7.78 -12.33 15.31
C ARG A 129 -8.48 -11.19 14.60
N ALA A 130 -9.20 -11.52 13.53
CA ALA A 130 -9.96 -10.51 12.80
C ALA A 130 -11.17 -10.04 13.62
N MET A 131 -11.33 -8.74 13.70
CA MET A 131 -12.57 -8.09 14.14
C MET A 131 -13.64 -8.30 13.07
N SER A 132 -14.92 -8.34 13.46
CA SER A 132 -16.00 -8.54 12.51
C SER A 132 -16.16 -7.32 11.60
N GLY A 133 -15.86 -7.52 10.31
CA GLY A 133 -15.98 -6.49 9.27
C GLY A 133 -17.39 -6.34 8.70
N ALA A 134 -18.28 -7.28 9.01
CA ALA A 134 -19.68 -7.25 8.58
C ALA A 134 -20.59 -7.44 9.77
N ARG A 135 -21.29 -6.37 10.12
CA ARG A 135 -22.35 -6.40 11.14
C ARG A 135 -23.67 -6.01 10.50
N GLN A 136 -24.76 -6.57 10.98
CA GLN A 136 -26.07 -6.03 10.66
C GLN A 136 -26.20 -4.65 11.31
N ALA A 137 -26.33 -3.63 10.50
CA ALA A 137 -26.53 -2.25 10.93
C ALA A 137 -27.71 -1.65 10.14
N PRO A 138 -28.50 -0.74 10.73
CA PRO A 138 -29.63 -0.11 10.05
C PRO A 138 -29.22 0.63 8.76
N THR A 139 -28.09 1.33 8.81
CA THR A 139 -27.51 2.04 7.67
C THR A 139 -26.01 1.81 7.60
N ARG A 140 -25.36 2.16 6.47
CA ARG A 140 -23.90 2.11 6.34
C ARG A 140 -23.21 3.13 7.23
N ARG A 141 -23.89 4.20 7.64
CA ARG A 141 -23.42 5.15 8.64
C ARG A 141 -23.29 4.49 10.01
N HIS A 142 -24.32 3.78 10.46
CA HIS A 142 -24.25 3.03 11.73
C HIS A 142 -23.16 1.95 11.70
N LEU A 143 -22.94 1.33 10.54
CA LEU A 143 -21.83 0.40 10.39
C LEU A 143 -20.48 1.10 10.54
N ALA A 144 -20.29 2.26 9.90
CA ALA A 144 -19.07 3.05 10.03
C ALA A 144 -18.82 3.49 11.47
N ASP A 145 -19.89 3.86 12.21
CA ASP A 145 -19.79 4.23 13.63
C ASP A 145 -19.35 3.04 14.49
N ALA A 146 -19.92 1.86 14.28
CA ALA A 146 -19.55 0.65 14.99
C ALA A 146 -18.11 0.20 14.71
N LEU A 147 -17.66 0.31 13.46
CA LEU A 147 -16.27 0.02 13.07
C LEU A 147 -15.29 1.05 13.67
N ALA A 148 -15.71 2.31 13.80
CA ALA A 148 -14.90 3.33 14.48
C ALA A 148 -14.73 3.05 15.97
N GLU A 149 -15.77 2.55 16.65
CA GLU A 149 -15.66 2.09 18.03
C GLU A 149 -14.69 0.92 18.19
N ASP A 150 -14.72 -0.06 17.26
CA ASP A 150 -13.77 -1.17 17.28
C ASP A 150 -12.32 -0.69 17.09
N LEU A 151 -12.09 0.29 16.21
CA LEU A 151 -10.77 0.89 16.03
C LEU A 151 -10.28 1.61 17.29
N ARG A 152 -11.16 2.35 18.00
CA ARG A 152 -10.82 2.98 19.27
C ARG A 152 -10.52 1.94 20.34
N GLY A 153 -11.37 0.92 20.48
CA GLY A 153 -11.14 -0.19 21.40
C GLY A 153 -9.83 -0.93 21.12
N PHE A 154 -9.48 -1.12 19.84
CA PHE A 154 -8.18 -1.67 19.44
C PHE A 154 -7.02 -0.75 19.87
N ALA A 155 -7.14 0.56 19.67
CA ALA A 155 -6.14 1.54 20.09
C ALA A 155 -5.92 1.53 21.60
N GLU A 156 -7.00 1.56 22.37
CA GLU A 156 -6.98 1.54 23.83
C GLU A 156 -6.35 0.24 24.36
N HIS A 157 -6.78 -0.91 23.83
CA HIS A 157 -6.26 -2.22 24.26
C HIS A 157 -4.75 -2.37 24.02
N ASN A 158 -4.23 -1.81 22.92
CA ASN A 158 -2.83 -1.92 22.53
C ASN A 158 -1.99 -0.70 22.92
N GLY A 159 -2.56 0.32 23.56
CA GLY A 159 -1.86 1.54 23.93
C GLY A 159 -1.35 2.33 22.71
N CYS A 160 -2.12 2.36 21.63
CA CYS A 160 -1.74 3.01 20.37
C CYS A 160 -2.34 4.41 20.29
N PRO A 161 -1.57 5.49 20.50
CA PRO A 161 -2.09 6.87 20.37
C PRO A 161 -2.36 7.27 18.91
N ARG A 162 -1.85 6.52 17.96
CA ARG A 162 -2.02 6.71 16.52
C ARG A 162 -2.20 5.37 15.83
N GLY A 163 -2.82 5.41 14.65
CA GLY A 163 -2.97 4.21 13.85
C GLY A 163 -3.24 4.51 12.37
N VAL A 164 -3.07 3.49 11.57
CA VAL A 164 -3.35 3.50 10.13
C VAL A 164 -4.20 2.29 9.77
N VAL A 165 -5.26 2.52 9.02
CA VAL A 165 -6.06 1.47 8.40
C VAL A 165 -5.58 1.27 6.97
N VAL A 166 -5.24 0.03 6.63
CA VAL A 166 -4.88 -0.38 5.26
C VAL A 166 -6.02 -1.21 4.68
N CYS A 167 -6.76 -0.62 3.75
CA CYS A 167 -7.88 -1.28 3.09
C CYS A 167 -7.42 -2.00 1.83
N THR A 168 -7.53 -3.34 1.84
CA THR A 168 -7.21 -4.19 0.69
C THR A 168 -8.46 -4.74 -0.01
N VAL A 169 -9.65 -4.32 0.44
CA VAL A 169 -10.92 -4.71 -0.18
C VAL A 169 -11.12 -3.89 -1.44
N PRO A 170 -11.33 -4.53 -2.60
CA PRO A 170 -11.63 -3.82 -3.84
C PRO A 170 -13.00 -3.13 -3.72
N GLY A 171 -13.07 -1.91 -4.23
CA GLY A 171 -14.29 -1.11 -4.24
C GLY A 171 -14.99 -1.09 -5.59
N LEU A 172 -15.68 0.00 -5.85
CA LEU A 172 -16.36 0.27 -7.11
C LEU A 172 -15.35 0.59 -8.21
N ARG A 173 -15.56 0.06 -9.40
CA ARG A 173 -14.77 0.42 -10.59
C ARG A 173 -15.16 1.78 -11.15
N GLU A 174 -16.45 2.08 -11.09
CA GLU A 174 -17.03 3.33 -11.54
C GLU A 174 -18.02 3.83 -10.48
N LEU A 175 -18.05 5.12 -10.27
CA LEU A 175 -18.98 5.72 -9.34
C LEU A 175 -20.39 5.64 -9.92
N SER A 176 -21.31 5.00 -9.21
CA SER A 176 -22.73 4.93 -9.53
C SER A 176 -23.49 5.68 -8.45
N GLY A 177 -24.54 6.44 -8.83
CA GLY A 177 -25.34 7.20 -7.88
C GLY A 177 -24.99 8.69 -7.88
N LYS A 178 -25.12 9.35 -6.72
CA LYS A 178 -24.88 10.78 -6.59
C LYS A 178 -23.40 11.08 -6.45
N PRO A 179 -22.88 12.15 -7.09
CA PRO A 179 -21.51 12.60 -6.84
C PRO A 179 -21.30 13.00 -5.37
N LEU A 180 -20.15 12.63 -4.82
CA LEU A 180 -19.77 12.97 -3.44
C LEU A 180 -18.79 14.14 -3.46
N PHE A 181 -19.33 15.37 -3.46
CA PHE A 181 -18.52 16.60 -3.52
C PHE A 181 -18.06 17.10 -2.16
N SER A 182 -18.87 16.85 -1.11
CA SER A 182 -18.60 17.32 0.25
C SER A 182 -18.77 16.22 1.28
N PRO A 183 -18.21 16.38 2.49
CA PRO A 183 -18.45 15.44 3.60
C PRO A 183 -19.94 15.30 3.95
N VAL A 184 -20.76 16.31 3.73
CA VAL A 184 -22.21 16.23 3.93
C VAL A 184 -22.82 15.24 2.95
N ASP A 185 -22.50 15.34 1.65
CA ASP A 185 -22.98 14.40 0.64
C ASP A 185 -22.57 12.96 0.98
N LEU A 186 -21.34 12.80 1.49
CA LEU A 186 -20.81 11.48 1.89
C LEU A 186 -21.60 10.91 3.07
N TRP A 187 -21.85 11.71 4.11
CA TRP A 187 -22.63 11.25 5.27
C TRP A 187 -24.09 10.96 4.93
N ASP A 188 -24.70 11.74 4.05
CA ASP A 188 -26.06 11.51 3.56
C ASP A 188 -26.13 10.21 2.73
N ALA A 189 -25.12 9.96 1.88
CA ALA A 189 -25.02 8.71 1.12
C ALA A 189 -24.84 7.48 2.03
N LEU A 190 -24.02 7.59 3.08
CA LEU A 190 -23.85 6.54 4.09
C LEU A 190 -25.16 6.28 4.86
N GLU A 191 -25.91 7.34 5.21
CA GLU A 191 -27.20 7.21 5.88
C GLU A 191 -28.24 6.55 4.96
N ALA A 192 -28.31 6.98 3.70
CA ALA A 192 -29.19 6.39 2.70
C ALA A 192 -28.77 4.98 2.27
N SER A 193 -27.53 4.56 2.60
CA SER A 193 -26.91 3.32 2.10
C SER A 193 -26.92 3.25 0.56
N GLY A 194 -26.62 4.38 -0.10
CA GLY A 194 -26.69 4.55 -1.53
C GLY A 194 -25.74 3.66 -2.35
N PRO A 195 -25.95 3.52 -3.66
CA PRO A 195 -25.12 2.69 -4.53
C PRO A 195 -23.69 3.25 -4.72
N GLU A 196 -23.49 4.55 -4.47
CA GLU A 196 -22.17 5.22 -4.46
C GLU A 196 -21.28 4.82 -3.29
N VAL A 197 -21.84 4.22 -2.24
CA VAL A 197 -21.10 3.82 -1.06
C VAL A 197 -20.51 2.44 -1.25
N SER A 198 -19.19 2.39 -1.44
CA SER A 198 -18.45 1.13 -1.45
C SER A 198 -18.18 0.61 -0.03
N PRO A 199 -17.87 -0.68 0.14
CA PRO A 199 -17.38 -1.18 1.43
C PRO A 199 -16.14 -0.42 1.93
N ALA A 200 -15.19 -0.10 1.05
CA ALA A 200 -13.97 0.62 1.43
C ALA A 200 -14.27 2.05 1.89
N LEU A 201 -15.30 2.74 1.33
CA LEU A 201 -15.73 4.05 1.79
C LEU A 201 -16.29 4.01 3.22
N VAL A 202 -16.98 2.92 3.61
CA VAL A 202 -17.46 2.73 4.99
C VAL A 202 -16.26 2.63 5.96
N TYR A 203 -15.22 1.87 5.61
CA TYR A 203 -14.01 1.78 6.42
C TYR A 203 -13.22 3.10 6.45
N ALA A 204 -13.20 3.84 5.35
CA ALA A 204 -12.56 5.17 5.31
C ALA A 204 -13.28 6.14 6.25
N ALA A 205 -14.62 6.17 6.23
CA ALA A 205 -15.40 6.97 7.16
C ALA A 205 -15.17 6.55 8.63
N ALA A 206 -15.10 5.25 8.90
CA ALA A 206 -14.79 4.73 10.22
C ALA A 206 -13.39 5.13 10.70
N ALA A 207 -12.38 5.01 9.84
CA ALA A 207 -11.00 5.41 10.14
C ALA A 207 -10.90 6.89 10.47
N ALA A 208 -11.48 7.77 9.65
CA ALA A 208 -11.52 9.21 9.89
C ALA A 208 -12.16 9.55 11.25
N ARG A 209 -13.30 8.92 11.58
CA ARG A 209 -13.98 9.11 12.90
C ARG A 209 -13.21 8.56 14.09
N ALA A 210 -12.37 7.54 13.88
CA ALA A 210 -11.55 6.95 14.93
C ALA A 210 -10.19 7.66 15.09
N GLY A 211 -9.87 8.65 14.27
CA GLY A 211 -8.56 9.33 14.28
C GLY A 211 -7.43 8.51 13.68
N TYR A 212 -7.75 7.59 12.76
CA TYR A 212 -6.79 6.75 12.04
C TYR A 212 -6.49 7.32 10.66
N GLY A 213 -5.21 7.32 10.26
CA GLY A 213 -4.84 7.50 8.87
C GLY A 213 -5.37 6.36 8.00
N PHE A 214 -5.50 6.58 6.69
CA PHE A 214 -6.08 5.59 5.79
C PHE A 214 -5.26 5.40 4.51
N VAL A 215 -5.05 4.15 4.14
CA VAL A 215 -4.40 3.72 2.91
C VAL A 215 -5.37 2.85 2.12
N ALA A 216 -5.84 3.32 0.96
CA ALA A 216 -6.62 2.51 0.05
C ALA A 216 -5.68 1.71 -0.86
N ALA A 217 -5.32 0.50 -0.44
CA ALA A 217 -4.42 -0.35 -1.21
C ALA A 217 -5.07 -0.87 -2.51
N ALA A 218 -6.38 -1.09 -2.49
CA ALA A 218 -7.17 -1.49 -3.65
C ALA A 218 -7.77 -0.27 -4.37
N PRO A 219 -8.01 -0.33 -5.70
CA PRO A 219 -8.71 0.72 -6.42
C PRO A 219 -10.19 0.78 -6.02
N ASP A 220 -10.69 2.01 -5.88
CA ASP A 220 -12.09 2.28 -5.55
C ASP A 220 -12.48 3.69 -5.99
N ALA A 221 -13.37 3.81 -6.98
CA ALA A 221 -13.83 5.09 -7.50
C ALA A 221 -14.53 5.95 -6.43
N ALA A 222 -15.17 5.35 -5.43
CA ALA A 222 -15.80 6.11 -4.35
C ALA A 222 -14.78 6.83 -3.46
N LEU A 223 -13.57 6.28 -3.31
CA LEU A 223 -12.49 6.89 -2.53
C LEU A 223 -11.75 7.99 -3.29
N GLU A 224 -11.95 8.12 -4.59
CA GLU A 224 -11.40 9.21 -5.40
C GLU A 224 -12.23 10.49 -5.30
N ALA A 225 -13.42 10.43 -4.69
CA ALA A 225 -14.32 11.56 -4.55
C ALA A 225 -13.71 12.68 -3.68
N PRO A 226 -13.92 13.97 -4.04
CA PRO A 226 -13.40 15.12 -3.28
C PRO A 226 -13.82 15.11 -1.81
N ALA A 227 -15.03 14.65 -1.52
CA ALA A 227 -15.57 14.51 -0.17
C ALA A 227 -14.66 13.70 0.78
N VAL A 228 -13.94 12.70 0.25
CA VAL A 228 -13.06 11.85 1.05
C VAL A 228 -11.82 12.63 1.51
N ALA A 229 -11.18 13.35 0.59
CA ALA A 229 -10.02 14.17 0.93
C ALA A 229 -10.37 15.24 1.98
N GLU A 230 -11.54 15.87 1.85
CA GLU A 230 -12.05 16.86 2.80
C GLU A 230 -12.43 16.21 4.14
N LEU A 231 -13.05 15.03 4.14
CA LEU A 231 -13.37 14.28 5.36
C LEU A 231 -12.12 14.03 6.21
N PHE A 232 -11.03 13.57 5.60
CA PHE A 232 -9.77 13.33 6.28
C PHE A 232 -9.09 14.62 6.72
N GLY A 233 -9.21 15.70 5.95
CA GLY A 233 -8.77 17.03 6.35
C GLY A 233 -9.47 17.53 7.61
N ASN A 234 -10.80 17.39 7.66
CA ASN A 234 -11.63 17.81 8.79
C ASN A 234 -11.48 16.91 10.03
N SER A 235 -10.92 15.72 9.86
CA SER A 235 -10.66 14.77 10.95
C SER A 235 -9.21 14.79 11.45
N ASP A 236 -8.39 15.71 10.96
CA ASP A 236 -6.98 15.88 11.32
C ASP A 236 -6.12 14.61 11.12
N VAL A 237 -6.47 13.77 10.15
CA VAL A 237 -5.73 12.54 9.81
C VAL A 237 -5.39 12.44 8.33
N PRO A 238 -4.30 11.75 7.96
CA PRO A 238 -3.88 11.65 6.57
C PRO A 238 -4.66 10.59 5.79
N PHE A 239 -4.90 10.89 4.52
CA PHE A 239 -5.38 9.96 3.50
C PHE A 239 -4.30 9.77 2.43
N ALA A 240 -3.73 8.57 2.32
CA ALA A 240 -2.51 8.36 1.56
C ALA A 240 -2.74 8.28 0.03
N GLY A 241 -3.79 7.60 -0.42
CA GLY A 241 -4.08 7.45 -1.86
C GLY A 241 -4.92 6.24 -2.17
N VAL A 242 -5.22 6.03 -3.46
CA VAL A 242 -6.14 5.00 -3.95
C VAL A 242 -5.46 4.11 -4.97
N GLY A 243 -5.55 2.78 -4.73
CA GLY A 243 -4.98 1.76 -5.60
C GLY A 243 -3.45 1.80 -5.65
N LEU A 244 -2.79 0.81 -5.10
CA LEU A 244 -1.32 0.74 -5.16
C LEU A 244 -0.85 0.59 -6.60
N LEU A 245 0.24 1.28 -6.93
CA LEU A 245 0.85 1.20 -8.25
C LEU A 245 1.42 -0.21 -8.47
N SER A 246 0.97 -0.85 -9.53
CA SER A 246 1.45 -2.19 -9.87
C SER A 246 2.86 -2.15 -10.49
N PRO A 247 3.65 -3.23 -10.35
CA PRO A 247 5.01 -3.28 -10.90
C PRO A 247 5.06 -3.12 -12.42
N ASP A 248 4.04 -3.60 -13.14
CA ASP A 248 3.92 -3.47 -14.59
C ASP A 248 3.74 -2.03 -15.03
N ALA A 249 2.94 -1.25 -14.31
CA ALA A 249 2.79 0.18 -14.59
C ALA A 249 4.12 0.93 -14.43
N ALA A 250 4.87 0.62 -13.37
CA ALA A 250 6.19 1.21 -13.14
C ALA A 250 7.20 0.79 -14.22
N LEU A 251 7.16 -0.47 -14.67
CA LEU A 251 8.01 -0.97 -15.74
C LEU A 251 7.65 -0.34 -17.09
N ARG A 252 6.35 -0.22 -17.39
CA ARG A 252 5.86 0.42 -18.62
C ARG A 252 6.35 1.87 -18.72
N GLU A 253 6.23 2.64 -17.64
CA GLU A 253 6.70 4.02 -17.60
C GLU A 253 8.23 4.09 -17.80
N ALA A 254 9.00 3.20 -17.18
CA ALA A 254 10.44 3.14 -17.36
C ALA A 254 10.85 2.80 -18.79
N LEU A 255 10.16 1.85 -19.42
CA LEU A 255 10.39 1.49 -20.83
C LEU A 255 10.00 2.64 -21.75
N GLN A 256 8.89 3.33 -21.51
CA GLN A 256 8.51 4.51 -22.26
C GLN A 256 9.59 5.60 -22.18
N GLN A 257 10.14 5.87 -21.00
CA GLN A 257 11.23 6.84 -20.84
C GLN A 257 12.48 6.45 -21.64
N VAL A 258 12.82 5.15 -21.71
CA VAL A 258 13.93 4.68 -22.54
C VAL A 258 13.62 4.90 -24.02
N MET A 259 12.41 4.55 -24.48
CA MET A 259 12.00 4.75 -25.87
C MET A 259 12.05 6.23 -26.27
N ASP A 260 11.55 7.12 -25.38
CA ASP A 260 11.56 8.57 -25.62
C ASP A 260 12.98 9.13 -25.67
N SER A 261 13.89 8.66 -24.78
CA SER A 261 15.28 9.11 -24.74
C SER A 261 16.09 8.70 -25.96
N GLU A 262 15.77 7.55 -26.54
CA GLU A 262 16.42 7.01 -27.74
C GLU A 262 15.70 7.42 -29.04
N ALA A 263 14.68 8.29 -28.95
CA ALA A 263 13.83 8.71 -30.08
C ALA A 263 13.22 7.53 -30.86
N LEU A 264 12.92 6.44 -30.16
CA LEU A 264 12.30 5.25 -30.75
C LEU A 264 10.80 5.44 -30.81
N GLY A 265 10.25 5.42 -32.03
CA GLY A 265 8.80 5.51 -32.23
C GLY A 265 8.11 4.26 -31.72
N LEU A 266 7.14 4.43 -30.81
CA LEU A 266 6.28 3.34 -30.37
C LEU A 266 5.30 2.98 -31.48
N VAL A 267 5.48 1.84 -32.15
CA VAL A 267 4.60 1.38 -33.22
C VAL A 267 3.40 0.60 -32.66
N GLY A 268 3.52 0.10 -31.45
CA GLY A 268 2.44 -0.54 -30.72
C GLY A 268 2.89 -1.00 -29.32
N ALA A 269 2.05 -0.82 -28.33
CA ALA A 269 2.22 -1.43 -27.03
C ALA A 269 1.20 -2.55 -26.90
N THR A 270 1.64 -3.79 -26.97
CA THR A 270 0.77 -4.94 -26.74
C THR A 270 0.87 -5.31 -25.27
N SER A 271 -0.13 -4.96 -24.49
CA SER A 271 -0.31 -5.51 -23.16
C SER A 271 -1.03 -6.84 -23.32
N LEU A 272 -0.29 -7.93 -23.38
CA LEU A 272 -0.88 -9.25 -23.28
C LEU A 272 -1.13 -9.57 -21.81
N THR A 273 -2.33 -9.28 -21.40
CA THR A 273 -2.83 -9.61 -20.08
C THR A 273 -3.09 -11.11 -19.97
N THR A 274 -2.39 -11.74 -19.04
CA THR A 274 -2.88 -12.88 -18.26
C THR A 274 -3.47 -14.08 -18.97
N ARG A 275 -2.75 -15.19 -19.01
CA ARG A 275 -3.38 -16.47 -18.74
C ARG A 275 -3.57 -16.61 -17.23
N ALA A 276 -4.68 -16.06 -16.69
CA ALA A 276 -5.27 -16.60 -15.51
C ALA A 276 -5.83 -17.96 -15.88
N GLU A 277 -5.21 -19.04 -15.42
CA GLU A 277 -5.86 -20.33 -15.48
C GLU A 277 -7.20 -20.23 -14.77
N GLU A 278 -8.26 -20.70 -15.44
CA GLU A 278 -9.66 -20.63 -15.11
C GLU A 278 -9.98 -21.30 -13.76
N ARG A 279 -9.72 -20.64 -12.66
CA ARG A 279 -10.33 -20.95 -11.37
C ARG A 279 -10.69 -19.67 -10.63
N GLY A 280 -11.86 -19.14 -10.98
CA GLY A 280 -12.53 -18.07 -10.25
C GLY A 280 -11.74 -16.77 -10.26
N ALA A 281 -12.09 -15.86 -11.15
CA ALA A 281 -11.52 -14.52 -11.27
C ALA A 281 -11.49 -13.82 -9.90
N ARG A 282 -10.37 -13.93 -9.20
CA ARG A 282 -10.07 -13.05 -8.07
C ARG A 282 -9.59 -11.75 -8.67
N LEU A 283 -10.26 -10.67 -8.40
CA LEU A 283 -9.99 -9.33 -8.93
C LEU A 283 -8.59 -8.80 -8.53
N TRP A 284 -7.93 -9.46 -7.57
CA TRP A 284 -6.62 -9.14 -7.02
C TRP A 284 -5.87 -10.42 -6.67
N GLY A 285 -4.67 -10.59 -7.22
CA GLY A 285 -3.73 -11.60 -6.78
C GLY A 285 -4.15 -13.05 -7.07
N GLY A 286 -4.37 -13.40 -8.35
CA GLY A 286 -4.36 -14.80 -8.76
C GLY A 286 -2.94 -15.37 -8.69
N PRO A 287 -2.78 -16.72 -8.62
CA PRO A 287 -1.49 -17.36 -8.68
C PRO A 287 -0.80 -16.99 -10.01
N ASP A 288 0.49 -16.67 -9.91
CA ASP A 288 1.42 -16.41 -11.01
C ASP A 288 0.84 -15.64 -12.22
N ARG A 289 0.82 -14.31 -12.12
CA ARG A 289 0.61 -13.47 -13.29
C ARG A 289 1.87 -13.45 -14.14
N THR A 290 1.73 -13.81 -15.41
CA THR A 290 2.72 -13.51 -16.44
C THR A 290 2.21 -12.31 -17.20
N GLU A 291 2.92 -11.20 -17.13
CA GLU A 291 2.68 -10.03 -17.98
C GLU A 291 3.79 -9.96 -19.01
N GLU A 292 3.40 -9.87 -20.25
CA GLU A 292 4.31 -9.69 -21.38
C GLU A 292 4.05 -8.32 -21.99
N MET A 293 5.08 -7.48 -22.04
CA MET A 293 5.05 -6.20 -22.74
C MET A 293 5.93 -6.30 -23.97
N GLY A 294 5.34 -6.07 -25.13
CA GLY A 294 6.06 -5.91 -26.39
C GLY A 294 6.13 -4.43 -26.76
N LEU A 295 7.31 -3.96 -27.09
CA LEU A 295 7.55 -2.64 -27.67
C LEU A 295 8.16 -2.85 -29.05
N ALA A 296 7.54 -2.29 -30.07
CA ALA A 296 8.07 -2.34 -31.42
C ALA A 296 8.55 -0.95 -31.86
N ALA A 297 9.78 -0.88 -32.34
CA ALA A 297 10.34 0.32 -32.94
C ALA A 297 10.64 0.06 -34.42
N ALA A 298 10.48 1.07 -35.27
CA ALA A 298 10.67 0.93 -36.72
C ALA A 298 11.67 1.98 -37.23
N TRP A 299 12.55 1.52 -38.14
CA TRP A 299 13.46 2.36 -38.91
C TRP A 299 13.54 1.86 -40.33
N ALA A 300 13.42 2.73 -41.33
CA ALA A 300 13.59 2.41 -42.75
C ALA A 300 12.78 1.19 -43.24
N GLY A 301 11.58 0.97 -42.64
CA GLY A 301 10.72 -0.17 -43.00
C GLY A 301 11.06 -1.50 -42.29
N GLY A 302 12.14 -1.53 -41.50
CA GLY A 302 12.44 -2.63 -40.58
C GLY A 302 11.92 -2.33 -39.19
N SER A 303 11.57 -3.37 -38.43
CA SER A 303 11.14 -3.24 -37.02
C SER A 303 12.00 -4.11 -36.13
N PHE A 304 12.22 -3.68 -34.89
CA PHE A 304 12.71 -4.54 -33.82
C PHE A 304 11.71 -4.52 -32.66
N GLU A 305 11.65 -5.61 -31.96
CA GLU A 305 10.74 -5.80 -30.83
C GLU A 305 11.53 -6.02 -29.55
N ILE A 306 11.12 -5.34 -28.48
CA ILE A 306 11.60 -5.58 -27.12
C ILE A 306 10.45 -6.24 -26.36
N SER A 307 10.64 -7.49 -25.95
CA SER A 307 9.67 -8.23 -25.14
C SER A 307 10.19 -8.37 -23.71
N VAL A 308 9.36 -7.97 -22.73
CA VAL A 308 9.68 -8.08 -21.32
C VAL A 308 8.63 -8.91 -20.63
N GLN A 309 9.04 -10.02 -20.01
CA GLN A 309 8.16 -10.87 -19.23
C GLN A 309 8.38 -10.64 -17.73
N MET A 310 7.30 -10.36 -17.01
CA MET A 310 7.26 -10.38 -15.56
C MET A 310 6.48 -11.61 -15.09
N ARG A 311 7.07 -12.39 -14.19
CA ARG A 311 6.42 -13.54 -13.55
C ARG A 311 6.55 -13.41 -12.05
N GLY A 312 5.46 -13.63 -11.32
CA GLY A 312 5.48 -13.64 -9.86
C GLY A 312 4.15 -13.30 -9.22
N GLN A 313 4.16 -13.31 -7.91
CA GLN A 313 2.99 -13.00 -7.10
C GLN A 313 2.92 -11.50 -6.85
N ILE A 314 2.15 -10.79 -7.65
CA ILE A 314 1.98 -9.32 -7.55
C ILE A 314 1.45 -8.91 -6.17
N SER A 315 0.65 -9.76 -5.52
CA SER A 315 0.15 -9.54 -4.16
C SER A 315 1.26 -9.33 -3.12
N LEU A 316 2.41 -10.02 -3.24
CA LEU A 316 3.54 -9.81 -2.34
C LEU A 316 4.19 -8.43 -2.53
N HIS A 317 4.28 -7.96 -3.78
CA HIS A 317 4.76 -6.61 -4.06
C HIS A 317 3.78 -5.56 -3.51
N HIS A 318 2.47 -5.74 -3.72
CA HIS A 318 1.46 -4.84 -3.16
C HIS A 318 1.47 -4.86 -1.63
N ALA A 319 1.70 -6.01 -0.99
CA ALA A 319 1.82 -6.09 0.46
C ALA A 319 2.99 -5.25 0.99
N ALA A 320 4.18 -5.37 0.37
CA ALA A 320 5.34 -4.56 0.75
C ALA A 320 5.07 -3.05 0.55
N ARG A 321 4.43 -2.66 -0.56
CA ARG A 321 4.05 -1.27 -0.82
C ARG A 321 2.98 -0.74 0.12
N ALA A 322 2.04 -1.58 0.54
CA ALA A 322 1.04 -1.24 1.53
C ALA A 322 1.66 -0.93 2.90
N VAL A 323 2.67 -1.72 3.29
CA VAL A 323 3.47 -1.44 4.51
C VAL A 323 4.22 -0.11 4.38
N ASP A 324 4.87 0.14 3.25
CA ASP A 324 5.53 1.43 2.98
C ASP A 324 4.54 2.59 3.09
N ALA A 325 3.36 2.47 2.47
CA ALA A 325 2.33 3.49 2.51
C ALA A 325 1.80 3.73 3.93
N ALA A 326 1.64 2.67 4.72
CA ALA A 326 1.20 2.77 6.11
C ALA A 326 2.24 3.48 6.99
N LEU A 327 3.52 3.15 6.85
CA LEU A 327 4.60 3.81 7.59
C LEU A 327 4.74 5.30 7.20
N LEU A 328 4.58 5.63 5.92
CA LEU A 328 4.57 7.02 5.43
C LEU A 328 3.34 7.78 5.94
N CYS A 329 2.18 7.13 5.97
CA CYS A 329 0.93 7.70 6.50
C CYS A 329 1.05 7.97 8.01
N GLU A 330 1.65 7.07 8.79
CA GLU A 330 1.95 7.29 10.21
C GLU A 330 2.91 8.46 10.41
N LEU A 331 3.98 8.53 9.63
CA LEU A 331 4.93 9.64 9.69
C LEU A 331 4.25 10.98 9.38
N ALA A 332 3.35 11.01 8.38
CA ALA A 332 2.56 12.19 8.06
C ALA A 332 1.64 12.59 9.22
N GLN A 333 0.94 11.64 9.84
CA GLN A 333 0.10 11.89 11.01
C GLN A 333 0.91 12.45 12.18
N ARG A 334 2.08 11.88 12.47
CA ARG A 334 3.00 12.35 13.52
C ARG A 334 3.56 13.74 13.23
N ALA A 335 3.73 14.07 11.96
CA ALA A 335 4.12 15.41 11.51
C ALA A 335 2.95 16.43 11.46
N GLY A 336 1.75 16.06 11.92
CA GLY A 336 0.56 16.92 11.92
C GLY A 336 -0.04 17.16 10.53
N ARG A 337 0.24 16.28 9.55
CA ARG A 337 -0.37 16.36 8.23
C ARG A 337 -1.72 15.68 8.22
N SER A 338 -2.71 16.30 7.59
CA SER A 338 -4.07 15.78 7.42
C SER A 338 -4.54 15.85 5.96
N GLY A 339 -5.68 15.22 5.67
CA GLY A 339 -6.25 15.19 4.33
C GLY A 339 -5.42 14.37 3.34
N ALA A 340 -5.62 14.65 2.05
CA ALA A 340 -4.97 13.90 0.97
C ALA A 340 -3.47 14.15 0.87
N GLN A 341 -2.68 13.09 0.93
CA GLN A 341 -1.21 13.12 0.89
C GLN A 341 -0.69 12.95 -0.55
N THR A 342 -0.81 13.99 -1.38
CA THR A 342 -0.48 13.95 -2.82
C THR A 342 0.99 13.63 -3.10
N TRP A 343 1.89 13.94 -2.18
CA TRP A 343 3.31 13.62 -2.27
C TRP A 343 3.61 12.11 -2.24
N MET A 344 2.66 11.29 -1.77
CA MET A 344 2.74 9.83 -1.80
C MET A 344 2.34 9.22 -3.16
N SER A 345 2.03 10.03 -4.16
CA SER A 345 1.56 9.58 -5.49
C SER A 345 2.50 8.58 -6.18
N ALA A 346 3.77 8.50 -5.79
CA ALA A 346 4.70 7.49 -6.30
C ALA A 346 4.33 6.04 -5.93
N LEU A 347 3.45 5.84 -4.96
CA LEU A 347 3.00 4.53 -4.49
C LEU A 347 1.62 4.16 -5.03
N PHE A 348 0.87 5.11 -5.61
CA PHE A 348 -0.53 4.93 -5.98
C PHE A 348 -0.79 5.15 -7.46
N ALA A 349 -1.80 4.46 -7.97
CA ALA A 349 -2.27 4.62 -9.34
C ALA A 349 -2.98 5.96 -9.53
N THR A 350 -3.79 6.37 -8.54
CA THR A 350 -4.50 7.64 -8.55
C THR A 350 -4.17 8.46 -7.29
N SER A 351 -4.12 9.78 -7.46
CA SER A 351 -3.95 10.71 -6.34
C SER A 351 -5.30 11.36 -6.02
N PRO A 352 -5.76 11.31 -4.75
CA PRO A 352 -7.10 11.79 -4.38
C PRO A 352 -7.32 13.30 -4.56
N ALA A 353 -6.27 14.06 -4.83
CA ALA A 353 -6.35 15.51 -4.98
C ALA A 353 -6.03 16.00 -6.39
N ALA A 354 -6.14 15.17 -7.41
CA ALA A 354 -6.18 15.66 -8.79
C ALA A 354 -7.52 16.37 -9.04
N ALA A 355 -7.71 17.51 -8.37
CA ALA A 355 -8.68 18.49 -8.78
C ALA A 355 -8.25 18.97 -10.16
N SER A 356 -8.95 18.51 -11.17
CA SER A 356 -8.76 18.75 -12.59
C SER A 356 -7.76 17.83 -13.32
N PRO A 357 -8.27 16.83 -14.06
CA PRO A 357 -7.45 15.99 -14.95
C PRO A 357 -6.86 16.75 -16.15
N HIS A 358 -7.17 18.02 -16.32
CA HIS A 358 -6.93 18.75 -17.57
C HIS A 358 -5.76 19.75 -17.55
N ASP A 359 -5.15 20.08 -16.41
CA ASP A 359 -4.29 21.26 -16.36
C ASP A 359 -2.80 21.05 -16.09
N ALA A 360 -2.33 19.81 -15.89
CA ALA A 360 -0.88 19.54 -15.85
C ALA A 360 -0.56 18.22 -16.53
N PRO A 361 0.56 18.12 -17.30
CA PRO A 361 1.03 16.84 -17.80
C PRO A 361 1.25 15.92 -16.61
N ALA A 362 0.76 14.68 -16.73
CA ALA A 362 0.88 13.68 -15.66
C ALA A 362 2.35 13.55 -15.26
N ALA A 363 2.66 13.84 -13.99
CA ALA A 363 4.03 13.75 -13.50
C ALA A 363 4.55 12.32 -13.66
N THR A 364 5.75 12.19 -14.20
CA THR A 364 6.43 10.89 -14.36
C THR A 364 6.64 10.21 -13.01
N LEU A 365 6.79 8.89 -13.00
CA LEU A 365 7.09 8.14 -11.78
C LEU A 365 8.39 8.62 -11.12
N ARG A 366 9.34 9.06 -11.93
CA ARG A 366 10.59 9.68 -11.45
C ARG A 366 10.30 10.95 -10.66
N GLU A 367 9.55 11.90 -11.22
CA GLU A 367 9.18 13.14 -10.54
C GLU A 367 8.36 12.89 -9.28
N ARG A 368 7.42 11.93 -9.33
CA ARG A 368 6.64 11.50 -8.16
C ARG A 368 7.54 10.95 -7.06
N ARG A 369 8.56 10.16 -7.40
CA ARG A 369 9.57 9.63 -6.44
C ARG A 369 10.48 10.73 -5.90
N GLU A 370 10.85 11.71 -6.71
CA GLU A 370 11.63 12.87 -6.27
C GLU A 370 10.83 13.74 -5.28
N ARG A 371 9.54 13.97 -5.54
CA ARG A 371 8.64 14.66 -4.59
C ARG A 371 8.53 13.91 -3.27
N LEU A 372 8.32 12.60 -3.31
CA LEU A 372 8.28 11.77 -2.10
C LEU A 372 9.56 11.95 -1.27
N ARG A 373 10.73 11.89 -1.91
CA ARG A 373 12.01 12.04 -1.22
C ARG A 373 12.25 13.45 -0.67
N ALA A 374 11.81 14.46 -1.40
CA ALA A 374 11.93 15.85 -0.98
C ALA A 374 11.06 16.18 0.26
N GLU A 375 9.91 15.49 0.41
CA GLU A 375 9.02 15.69 1.56
C GLU A 375 9.52 15.03 2.85
N LEU A 376 10.31 13.95 2.76
CA LEU A 376 10.75 13.21 3.94
C LEU A 376 11.53 14.04 4.98
N PRO A 377 12.50 14.89 4.63
CA PRO A 377 13.18 15.73 5.61
C PRO A 377 12.24 16.72 6.30
N VAL A 378 11.25 17.26 5.58
CA VAL A 378 10.25 18.17 6.12
C VAL A 378 9.39 17.47 7.16
N LEU A 379 8.89 16.28 6.82
CA LEU A 379 8.11 15.45 7.75
C LEU A 379 8.94 15.01 8.96
N ALA A 380 10.21 14.66 8.75
CA ALA A 380 11.12 14.29 9.83
C ALA A 380 11.29 15.43 10.84
N ALA A 381 11.53 16.65 10.36
CA ALA A 381 11.68 17.84 11.21
C ALA A 381 10.39 18.14 11.99
N ALA A 382 9.22 18.08 11.33
CA ALA A 382 7.93 18.32 11.95
C ALA A 382 7.59 17.24 13.01
N ALA A 383 7.82 15.96 12.69
CA ALA A 383 7.58 14.85 13.62
C ALA A 383 8.46 14.92 14.87
N LEU A 384 9.73 15.35 14.73
CA LEU A 384 10.63 15.56 15.86
C LEU A 384 10.17 16.73 16.74
N ALA A 385 9.74 17.83 16.14
CA ALA A 385 9.22 19.00 16.86
C ALA A 385 7.95 18.63 17.67
N SER A 386 7.03 17.86 17.08
CA SER A 386 5.81 17.38 17.75
C SER A 386 6.13 16.44 18.92
N SER A 387 7.18 15.61 18.81
CA SER A 387 7.60 14.71 19.89
C SER A 387 8.28 15.42 21.06
N GLN A 388 8.80 16.62 20.86
CA GLN A 388 9.41 17.43 21.91
C GLN A 388 8.39 18.31 22.67
N ALA A 389 7.21 18.54 22.05
CA ALA A 389 6.15 19.36 22.60
C ALA A 389 5.13 18.54 23.43
N ALA A 390 5.12 17.22 23.29
CA ALA A 390 4.27 16.27 24.02
C ALA A 390 4.98 15.71 25.26
#